data_3d9c0018bd617afbedd72a64f29af595
#
_entry.id   3d9c0018bd617afbedd72a64f29af595
#
_cell.length_a   1.000
_cell.length_b   1.000
_cell.length_c   1.000
_cell.angle_alpha   90.00
_cell.angle_beta   90.00
_cell.angle_gamma   90.00
#
_symmetry.space_group_name_H-M   'P 1'
#
loop_
_entity.id
_entity.type
_entity.pdbx_description
1 polymer ?
#
loop_
_entity_poly.entity_id
_entity_poly.type
_entity_poly.pdbx_seq_one_letter_code
_entity_poly.pdbx_strand_id
1 'polypeptide(L)'
;VSISSNIVLTFNEAVDAESGNIDIINTSTGEAIEIDVTGSLLSGSGTTEITINPSSDLENDTSYHVKIDSTAFDDAFGNSYAGISNTTTLNFTTAKGQIFNDTVKTLLKNQTTASIQSMTQSLNRVNSRLNFIRPIQNSNTSRNKIALNFNDPYANKIVDALTTNLIKYEKKERKFAFWSEGNLSFGRINNKGKDLGQDLSTKGFTVGFDKKITDLKTIGLALNQSEQETQIGSNDAHMDATAKSLLIYGSNQFFENRYFEAAIGFGETEIDINRKVSGGNNKGLRDGKQLFGSFTYLYEPLEQKENKNLNYYSRIDLGYTKLDDYIESGDGDSINYNDQNIKSSSLSFGFNFSNILEIDQGFITPLIQFEIGKNKTINSLSEAYYVNDSSTCLLYTSPSPRDPVS
;
A
#
# COMPACT_ATOMS: atom_id res chain seq x y z
N VAL A 1 8.46 -11.43 23.27
CA VAL A 1 9.85 -11.23 23.72
C VAL A 1 10.77 -11.55 22.55
N SER A 2 11.91 -10.83 22.35
CA SER A 2 12.88 -11.21 21.31
C SER A 2 13.56 -12.54 21.67
N ILE A 3 13.91 -13.35 20.66
CA ILE A 3 14.61 -14.62 20.87
C ILE A 3 15.97 -14.48 21.58
N SER A 4 16.62 -13.35 21.42
CA SER A 4 17.93 -13.01 22.01
C SER A 4 17.82 -12.14 23.29
N SER A 5 16.62 -12.00 23.87
CA SER A 5 16.42 -11.18 25.07
C SER A 5 16.89 -11.89 26.31
N ASN A 6 17.58 -11.17 27.19
CA ASN A 6 17.80 -11.62 28.55
C ASN A 6 16.48 -11.63 29.33
N ILE A 7 16.37 -12.50 30.34
CA ILE A 7 15.30 -12.52 31.30
C ILE A 7 15.78 -11.80 32.56
N VAL A 8 15.02 -10.83 33.04
CA VAL A 8 15.35 -10.05 34.24
C VAL A 8 14.34 -10.37 35.32
N LEU A 9 14.84 -10.85 36.48
CA LEU A 9 14.06 -11.06 37.70
C LEU A 9 14.29 -9.87 38.63
N THR A 10 13.21 -9.28 39.13
CA THR A 10 13.29 -8.18 40.11
C THR A 10 12.75 -8.66 41.44
N PHE A 11 13.57 -8.58 42.44
CA PHE A 11 13.25 -8.93 43.84
C PHE A 11 12.95 -7.66 44.65
N ASN A 12 12.25 -7.80 45.76
CA ASN A 12 11.96 -6.71 46.67
C ASN A 12 13.14 -6.35 47.59
N GLU A 13 14.17 -7.20 47.62
CA GLU A 13 15.43 -7.02 48.36
C GLU A 13 16.59 -7.61 47.59
N ALA A 14 17.83 -7.35 48.02
CA ALA A 14 19.03 -7.91 47.40
C ALA A 14 19.11 -9.42 47.69
N VAL A 15 19.43 -10.19 46.64
CA VAL A 15 19.55 -11.65 46.72
C VAL A 15 20.89 -12.11 46.15
N ASP A 16 21.49 -13.12 46.82
CA ASP A 16 22.70 -13.80 46.35
C ASP A 16 22.36 -15.10 45.64
N ALA A 17 23.09 -15.41 44.58
CA ALA A 17 22.98 -16.67 43.87
C ALA A 17 23.74 -17.76 44.62
N GLU A 18 23.06 -18.85 45.01
CA GLU A 18 23.61 -19.91 45.89
C GLU A 18 23.84 -21.23 45.15
N SER A 19 22.80 -22.00 44.85
CA SER A 19 22.95 -23.30 44.19
C SER A 19 21.68 -23.71 43.44
N GLY A 20 21.82 -24.51 42.40
CA GLY A 20 20.68 -25.03 41.62
C GLY A 20 20.55 -24.35 40.26
N ASN A 21 19.42 -24.60 39.61
CA ASN A 21 19.22 -24.22 38.23
C ASN A 21 18.02 -23.27 38.03
N ILE A 22 18.09 -22.52 36.95
CA ILE A 22 16.97 -21.88 36.33
C ILE A 22 16.74 -22.59 34.99
N ASP A 23 15.53 -23.15 34.80
CA ASP A 23 15.17 -23.89 33.59
C ASP A 23 14.21 -23.06 32.74
N ILE A 24 14.61 -22.76 31.54
CA ILE A 24 13.75 -22.15 30.51
C ILE A 24 13.20 -23.28 29.66
N ILE A 25 11.93 -23.61 29.83
CA ILE A 25 11.30 -24.81 29.28
C ILE A 25 10.38 -24.45 28.15
N ASN A 26 10.61 -25.02 26.93
CA ASN A 26 9.66 -24.99 25.86
C ASN A 26 8.36 -25.68 26.25
N THR A 27 7.27 -24.95 26.31
CA THR A 27 5.98 -25.44 26.83
C THR A 27 5.39 -26.56 25.97
N SER A 28 5.71 -26.60 24.69
CA SER A 28 5.17 -27.60 23.73
C SER A 28 5.98 -28.88 23.68
N THR A 29 7.33 -28.80 23.72
CA THR A 29 8.22 -29.97 23.60
C THR A 29 8.68 -30.50 24.94
N GLY A 30 8.70 -29.65 25.97
CA GLY A 30 9.26 -29.97 27.30
C GLY A 30 10.79 -29.88 27.32
N GLU A 31 11.45 -29.47 26.25
CA GLU A 31 12.90 -29.25 26.24
C GLU A 31 13.28 -28.06 27.11
N ALA A 32 14.33 -28.22 27.91
CA ALA A 32 14.80 -27.22 28.86
C ALA A 32 16.19 -26.70 28.51
N ILE A 33 16.38 -25.40 28.62
CA ILE A 33 17.68 -24.74 28.69
C ILE A 33 17.98 -24.55 30.18
N GLU A 34 18.88 -25.39 30.71
CA GLU A 34 19.31 -25.35 32.11
C GLU A 34 20.42 -24.33 32.32
N ILE A 35 20.28 -23.46 33.28
CA ILE A 35 21.22 -22.39 33.64
C ILE A 35 21.59 -22.52 35.10
N ASP A 36 22.82 -22.89 35.37
CA ASP A 36 23.41 -22.92 36.73
C ASP A 36 23.48 -21.48 37.24
N VAL A 37 22.86 -21.24 38.42
CA VAL A 37 22.79 -19.89 39.01
C VAL A 37 24.17 -19.37 39.44
N THR A 38 25.16 -20.23 39.61
CA THR A 38 26.55 -19.85 39.92
C THR A 38 27.39 -19.64 38.63
N GLY A 39 26.80 -19.90 37.46
CA GLY A 39 27.47 -19.86 36.18
C GLY A 39 27.57 -18.44 35.58
N SER A 40 28.34 -18.32 34.50
CA SER A 40 28.57 -17.05 33.79
C SER A 40 27.37 -16.52 33.05
N LEU A 41 26.29 -17.30 32.88
CA LEU A 41 25.04 -16.91 32.21
C LEU A 41 24.10 -16.11 33.11
N LEU A 42 24.45 -15.99 34.42
CA LEU A 42 23.71 -15.22 35.39
C LEU A 42 24.56 -14.04 35.85
N SER A 43 23.95 -12.88 36.06
CA SER A 43 24.58 -11.70 36.63
C SER A 43 23.62 -10.95 37.56
N GLY A 44 24.17 -10.12 38.46
CA GLY A 44 23.37 -9.32 39.38
C GLY A 44 23.27 -9.92 40.78
N SER A 45 24.00 -11.02 41.12
CA SER A 45 24.08 -11.54 42.51
C SER A 45 24.51 -10.43 43.48
N GLY A 46 23.86 -10.37 44.65
CA GLY A 46 24.03 -9.29 45.62
C GLY A 46 23.18 -8.03 45.34
N THR A 47 22.31 -8.06 44.38
CA THR A 47 21.43 -6.94 44.04
C THR A 47 19.95 -7.33 43.97
N THR A 48 19.05 -6.36 43.77
CA THR A 48 17.62 -6.59 43.57
C THR A 48 17.26 -7.05 42.16
N GLU A 49 18.21 -7.06 41.21
CA GLU A 49 17.97 -7.45 39.80
C GLU A 49 18.93 -8.57 39.40
N ILE A 50 18.38 -9.70 39.06
CA ILE A 50 19.11 -10.84 38.50
C ILE A 50 18.84 -10.91 36.99
N THR A 51 19.89 -10.87 36.20
CA THR A 51 19.81 -11.01 34.75
C THR A 51 20.29 -12.38 34.30
N ILE A 52 19.44 -13.07 33.55
CA ILE A 52 19.66 -14.41 33.00
C ILE A 52 19.89 -14.24 31.49
N ASN A 53 21.04 -14.70 31.00
CA ASN A 53 21.40 -14.69 29.58
C ASN A 53 21.36 -16.15 29.06
N PRO A 54 20.34 -16.57 28.30
CA PRO A 54 20.30 -17.93 27.75
C PRO A 54 21.55 -18.25 26.92
N SER A 55 22.01 -19.49 26.98
CA SER A 55 23.23 -19.95 26.26
C SER A 55 23.10 -19.95 24.74
N SER A 56 21.86 -19.89 24.23
CA SER A 56 21.53 -19.82 22.81
C SER A 56 20.25 -19.00 22.64
N ASP A 57 20.06 -18.44 21.45
CA ASP A 57 18.77 -17.82 21.10
C ASP A 57 17.64 -18.81 21.24
N LEU A 58 16.50 -18.34 21.74
CA LEU A 58 15.26 -19.10 21.86
C LEU A 58 14.63 -19.31 20.47
N GLU A 59 13.74 -20.28 20.33
CA GLU A 59 12.99 -20.47 19.08
C GLU A 59 11.95 -19.36 18.87
N ASN A 60 11.67 -19.05 17.62
CA ASN A 60 10.67 -18.06 17.26
C ASN A 60 9.25 -18.58 17.53
N ASP A 61 8.31 -17.66 17.84
CA ASP A 61 6.87 -17.92 18.02
C ASP A 61 6.59 -19.06 19.00
N THR A 62 7.45 -19.21 20.00
CA THR A 62 7.46 -20.35 20.93
C THR A 62 7.13 -19.89 22.34
N SER A 63 6.23 -20.62 23.00
CA SER A 63 5.86 -20.35 24.37
C SER A 63 6.81 -21.07 25.33
N TYR A 64 7.35 -20.30 26.26
CA TYR A 64 8.23 -20.79 27.32
C TYR A 64 7.65 -20.52 28.71
N HIS A 65 8.00 -21.35 29.64
CA HIS A 65 7.84 -21.08 31.07
C HIS A 65 9.17 -21.29 31.78
N VAL A 66 9.37 -20.57 32.88
CA VAL A 66 10.61 -20.62 33.64
C VAL A 66 10.35 -21.26 34.98
N LYS A 67 11.18 -22.23 35.34
CA LYS A 67 11.27 -22.78 36.72
C LYS A 67 12.55 -22.33 37.38
N ILE A 68 12.52 -22.14 38.67
CA ILE A 68 13.66 -21.71 39.48
C ILE A 68 13.70 -22.60 40.74
N ASP A 69 14.86 -23.22 40.98
CA ASP A 69 15.05 -24.02 42.18
C ASP A 69 14.88 -23.19 43.44
N SER A 70 14.34 -23.82 44.49
CA SER A 70 14.17 -23.14 45.79
C SER A 70 15.47 -22.88 46.53
N THR A 71 16.60 -23.40 46.02
CA THR A 71 17.94 -23.16 46.52
C THR A 71 18.71 -22.14 45.71
N ALA A 72 18.07 -21.52 44.71
CA ALA A 72 18.73 -20.67 43.72
C ALA A 72 19.20 -19.32 44.32
N PHE A 73 18.40 -18.74 45.18
CA PHE A 73 18.64 -17.41 45.73
C PHE A 73 18.34 -17.31 47.21
N ASP A 74 19.22 -16.65 47.96
CA ASP A 74 19.05 -16.32 49.38
C ASP A 74 19.15 -14.79 49.58
N ASP A 75 18.50 -14.25 50.61
CA ASP A 75 18.71 -12.89 51.06
C ASP A 75 19.99 -12.75 51.89
N ALA A 76 20.37 -11.54 52.26
CA ALA A 76 21.55 -11.27 53.10
C ALA A 76 21.48 -11.87 54.51
N PHE A 77 20.34 -12.40 54.92
CA PHE A 77 20.11 -13.06 56.22
C PHE A 77 20.05 -14.59 56.09
N GLY A 78 20.20 -15.12 54.89
CA GLY A 78 20.15 -16.55 54.59
C GLY A 78 18.73 -17.10 54.46
N ASN A 79 17.72 -16.28 54.22
CA ASN A 79 16.38 -16.75 53.89
C ASN A 79 16.28 -17.05 52.40
N SER A 80 15.92 -18.30 52.09
CA SER A 80 15.85 -18.75 50.70
C SER A 80 14.57 -18.29 49.98
N TYR A 81 14.72 -17.90 48.73
CA TYR A 81 13.61 -17.69 47.83
C TYR A 81 12.89 -19.01 47.56
N ALA A 82 11.55 -19.00 47.56
CA ALA A 82 10.78 -20.25 47.43
C ALA A 82 10.87 -20.93 46.06
N GLY A 83 11.52 -20.27 45.09
CA GLY A 83 11.61 -20.75 43.71
C GLY A 83 10.31 -20.63 42.92
N ILE A 84 10.33 -21.14 41.69
CA ILE A 84 9.16 -21.25 40.81
C ILE A 84 9.07 -22.69 40.30
N SER A 85 8.04 -23.43 40.73
CA SER A 85 7.84 -24.83 40.34
C SER A 85 6.70 -25.02 39.32
N ASN A 86 5.82 -24.03 39.17
CA ASN A 86 4.67 -24.10 38.27
C ASN A 86 4.96 -23.46 36.90
N THR A 87 4.05 -23.65 35.93
CA THR A 87 4.19 -23.19 34.57
C THR A 87 3.51 -21.85 34.30
N THR A 88 2.91 -21.21 35.31
CA THR A 88 2.06 -20.03 35.13
C THR A 88 2.62 -18.75 35.75
N THR A 89 3.54 -18.87 36.74
CA THR A 89 4.12 -17.72 37.44
C THR A 89 5.00 -16.88 36.56
N LEU A 90 5.89 -17.51 35.79
CA LEU A 90 6.77 -16.84 34.85
C LEU A 90 6.71 -17.58 33.51
N ASN A 91 6.02 -16.96 32.53
CA ASN A 91 5.89 -17.49 31.21
C ASN A 91 5.88 -16.33 30.17
N PHE A 92 6.28 -16.64 28.98
CA PHE A 92 6.31 -15.68 27.86
C PHE A 92 6.29 -16.42 26.52
N THR A 93 5.96 -15.68 25.45
CA THR A 93 6.09 -16.16 24.07
C THR A 93 7.09 -15.29 23.34
N THR A 94 7.98 -15.94 22.61
CA THR A 94 8.96 -15.25 21.76
C THR A 94 8.28 -14.63 20.55
N ALA A 95 8.91 -13.60 20.01
CA ALA A 95 8.44 -12.95 18.78
C ALA A 95 8.57 -13.91 17.59
N LYS A 96 7.69 -13.73 16.60
CA LYS A 96 7.82 -14.41 15.30
C LYS A 96 9.13 -14.00 14.64
N GLY A 97 9.81 -14.95 14.01
CA GLY A 97 10.98 -14.68 13.19
C GLY A 97 10.63 -13.81 11.99
N GLN A 98 11.62 -13.13 11.44
CA GLN A 98 11.42 -12.30 10.26
C GLN A 98 11.83 -13.03 8.98
N ILE A 99 10.99 -12.98 7.96
CA ILE A 99 11.35 -13.40 6.62
C ILE A 99 12.26 -12.32 6.01
N PHE A 100 13.54 -12.59 5.91
CA PHE A 100 14.51 -11.71 5.22
C PHE A 100 14.56 -12.05 3.72
N ASN A 101 13.42 -11.90 3.03
CA ASN A 101 13.34 -12.13 1.59
C ASN A 101 12.93 -10.83 0.88
N ASP A 102 13.90 -10.17 0.22
CA ASP A 102 13.70 -8.89 -0.44
C ASP A 102 12.67 -8.98 -1.59
N THR A 103 12.53 -10.16 -2.21
CA THR A 103 11.51 -10.41 -3.24
C THR A 103 10.10 -10.38 -2.63
N VAL A 104 9.88 -11.06 -1.50
CA VAL A 104 8.59 -11.09 -0.79
C VAL A 104 8.20 -9.70 -0.31
N LYS A 105 9.14 -8.98 0.28
CA LYS A 105 8.94 -7.59 0.73
C LYS A 105 8.56 -6.69 -0.46
N THR A 106 9.26 -6.83 -1.57
CA THR A 106 8.98 -6.04 -2.78
C THR A 106 7.62 -6.40 -3.39
N LEU A 107 7.23 -7.68 -3.38
CA LEU A 107 5.89 -8.14 -3.80
C LEU A 107 4.78 -7.49 -2.96
N LEU A 108 4.88 -7.53 -1.63
CA LEU A 108 3.89 -6.90 -0.73
C LEU A 108 3.76 -5.41 -0.97
N LYS A 109 4.88 -4.72 -1.17
CA LYS A 109 4.91 -3.29 -1.52
C LYS A 109 4.20 -3.03 -2.86
N ASN A 110 4.43 -3.87 -3.86
CA ASN A 110 3.82 -3.74 -5.17
C ASN A 110 2.32 -4.01 -5.18
N GLN A 111 1.85 -4.99 -4.43
CA GLN A 111 0.41 -5.25 -4.26
C GLN A 111 -0.30 -4.03 -3.68
N THR A 112 0.27 -3.42 -2.64
CA THR A 112 -0.23 -2.16 -2.06
C THR A 112 -0.22 -1.03 -3.09
N THR A 113 0.88 -0.87 -3.82
CA THR A 113 1.05 0.18 -4.82
C THR A 113 0.08 0.01 -5.99
N ALA A 114 -0.05 -1.20 -6.55
CA ALA A 114 -0.97 -1.52 -7.64
C ALA A 114 -2.43 -1.22 -7.25
N SER A 115 -2.82 -1.58 -6.03
CA SER A 115 -4.15 -1.29 -5.50
C SER A 115 -4.44 0.21 -5.42
N ILE A 116 -3.49 1.02 -4.97
CA ILE A 116 -3.65 2.48 -4.91
C ILE A 116 -3.65 3.09 -6.31
N GLN A 117 -2.76 2.62 -7.20
CA GLN A 117 -2.65 3.13 -8.56
C GLN A 117 -3.92 2.87 -9.39
N SER A 118 -4.54 1.69 -9.27
CA SER A 118 -5.78 1.37 -9.99
C SER A 118 -6.93 2.32 -9.63
N MET A 119 -7.11 2.64 -8.34
CA MET A 119 -8.09 3.62 -7.86
C MET A 119 -7.78 5.02 -8.38
N THR A 120 -6.52 5.46 -8.24
CA THR A 120 -6.08 6.78 -8.66
C THR A 120 -6.25 6.99 -10.16
N GLN A 121 -5.89 6.00 -10.97
CA GLN A 121 -6.07 6.06 -12.43
C GLN A 121 -7.55 6.13 -12.81
N SER A 122 -8.41 5.37 -12.14
CA SER A 122 -9.87 5.42 -12.36
C SER A 122 -10.42 6.82 -12.07
N LEU A 123 -10.04 7.43 -10.94
CA LEU A 123 -10.43 8.80 -10.58
C LEU A 123 -9.88 9.83 -11.57
N ASN A 124 -8.62 9.70 -11.98
CA ASN A 124 -7.99 10.65 -12.91
C ASN A 124 -8.69 10.67 -14.28
N ARG A 125 -9.17 9.52 -14.79
CA ARG A 125 -9.93 9.47 -16.04
C ARG A 125 -11.26 10.18 -15.93
N VAL A 126 -12.00 9.97 -14.83
CA VAL A 126 -13.25 10.70 -14.57
C VAL A 126 -12.98 12.19 -14.38
N ASN A 127 -11.96 12.58 -13.64
CA ASN A 127 -11.57 13.98 -13.47
C ASN A 127 -11.15 14.61 -14.81
N SER A 128 -10.45 13.86 -15.68
CA SER A 128 -10.16 14.29 -17.07
C SER A 128 -11.44 14.55 -17.87
N ARG A 129 -12.45 13.68 -17.72
CA ARG A 129 -13.77 13.90 -18.35
C ARG A 129 -14.45 15.14 -17.82
N LEU A 130 -14.48 15.34 -16.50
CA LEU A 130 -15.07 16.52 -15.86
C LEU A 130 -14.38 17.81 -16.30
N ASN A 131 -13.05 17.81 -16.35
CA ASN A 131 -12.27 18.94 -16.90
C ASN A 131 -12.62 19.26 -18.34
N PHE A 132 -12.94 18.25 -19.15
CA PHE A 132 -13.28 18.42 -20.57
C PHE A 132 -14.68 19.01 -20.77
N ILE A 133 -15.68 18.57 -20.02
CA ILE A 133 -17.08 18.99 -20.23
C ILE A 133 -17.37 20.40 -19.74
N ARG A 134 -16.56 20.97 -18.82
CA ARG A 134 -16.72 22.32 -18.25
C ARG A 134 -16.54 23.47 -19.24
N PRO A 135 -15.41 23.55 -20.00
CA PRO A 135 -15.14 24.66 -20.88
C PRO A 135 -16.16 24.80 -22.02
N ILE A 136 -16.88 23.74 -22.30
CA ILE A 136 -17.82 23.67 -23.42
C ILE A 136 -19.25 23.66 -22.84
N GLN A 137 -19.64 24.75 -22.22
CA GLN A 137 -20.95 24.89 -21.56
C GLN A 137 -22.16 24.59 -22.48
N ASN A 138 -21.95 24.49 -23.80
CA ASN A 138 -23.04 24.33 -24.78
C ASN A 138 -22.98 23.04 -25.60
N SER A 139 -22.08 22.10 -25.35
CA SER A 139 -22.02 20.88 -26.16
C SER A 139 -21.84 19.62 -25.36
N ASN A 140 -22.82 18.74 -25.41
CA ASN A 140 -22.65 17.33 -25.05
C ASN A 140 -21.80 16.66 -26.14
N THR A 141 -20.50 16.67 -25.98
CA THR A 141 -19.57 16.08 -26.95
C THR A 141 -19.12 14.70 -26.49
N SER A 142 -19.22 13.74 -27.42
CA SER A 142 -18.57 12.45 -27.28
C SER A 142 -17.05 12.62 -27.47
N ARG A 143 -16.26 11.94 -26.66
CA ARG A 143 -14.79 12.00 -26.71
C ARG A 143 -14.17 10.63 -26.62
N ASN A 144 -13.18 10.38 -27.46
CA ASN A 144 -12.29 9.25 -27.35
C ASN A 144 -10.87 9.78 -27.14
N LYS A 145 -10.20 9.34 -26.10
CA LYS A 145 -8.84 9.72 -25.76
C LYS A 145 -7.98 8.50 -25.45
N ILE A 146 -6.78 8.49 -25.97
CA ILE A 146 -5.71 7.56 -25.56
C ILE A 146 -4.60 8.43 -24.96
N ALA A 147 -4.25 8.18 -23.70
CA ALA A 147 -3.14 8.84 -23.03
C ALA A 147 -1.96 7.88 -22.89
N LEU A 148 -0.77 8.34 -23.23
CA LEU A 148 0.49 7.63 -23.04
C LEU A 148 1.25 8.31 -21.90
N ASN A 149 1.60 7.56 -20.85
CA ASN A 149 2.38 8.06 -19.74
C ASN A 149 3.65 7.22 -19.57
N PHE A 150 4.77 7.89 -19.40
CA PHE A 150 6.05 7.27 -19.14
C PHE A 150 6.55 7.72 -17.75
N ASN A 151 7.19 6.83 -17.01
CA ASN A 151 7.77 7.17 -15.71
C ASN A 151 9.13 7.92 -15.84
N ASP A 152 9.47 8.33 -17.06
CA ASP A 152 10.62 9.15 -17.36
C ASP A 152 10.19 10.61 -17.55
N PRO A 153 10.74 11.58 -16.80
CA PRO A 153 10.37 12.99 -16.88
C PRO A 153 10.60 13.63 -18.25
N TYR A 154 11.53 13.11 -19.05
CA TYR A 154 11.80 13.60 -20.41
C TYR A 154 10.86 12.99 -21.44
N ALA A 155 10.53 11.70 -21.30
CA ALA A 155 9.58 11.02 -22.18
C ALA A 155 8.16 11.57 -21.98
N ASN A 156 7.74 11.89 -20.76
CA ASN A 156 6.46 12.54 -20.49
C ASN A 156 6.35 13.92 -21.16
N LYS A 157 7.43 14.72 -21.19
CA LYS A 157 7.41 16.02 -21.89
C LYS A 157 7.18 15.90 -23.40
N ILE A 158 7.66 14.82 -24.02
CA ILE A 158 7.45 14.55 -25.46
C ILE A 158 6.02 14.08 -25.70
N VAL A 159 5.47 13.26 -24.82
CA VAL A 159 4.10 12.74 -24.93
C VAL A 159 3.07 13.83 -24.67
N ASP A 160 3.30 14.70 -23.68
CA ASP A 160 2.44 15.85 -23.41
C ASP A 160 2.38 16.81 -24.62
N ALA A 161 3.47 16.90 -25.38
CA ALA A 161 3.50 17.66 -26.63
C ALA A 161 2.78 16.97 -27.81
N LEU A 162 2.66 15.62 -27.76
CA LEU A 162 2.05 14.82 -28.84
C LEU A 162 0.59 14.44 -28.58
N THR A 163 0.10 14.52 -27.32
CA THR A 163 -1.32 14.28 -27.00
C THR A 163 -2.20 15.45 -27.41
N THR A 164 -2.29 15.65 -28.70
CA THR A 164 -3.23 16.59 -29.31
C THR A 164 -4.62 15.97 -29.25
N ASN A 165 -5.51 16.56 -28.46
CA ASN A 165 -6.91 16.16 -28.46
C ASN A 165 -7.58 16.70 -29.74
N LEU A 166 -7.72 15.85 -30.75
CA LEU A 166 -8.54 16.15 -31.91
C LEU A 166 -10.02 16.00 -31.50
N ILE A 167 -10.70 17.10 -31.33
CA ILE A 167 -12.13 17.14 -31.03
C ILE A 167 -12.90 17.41 -32.30
N LYS A 168 -13.75 16.48 -32.69
CA LYS A 168 -14.69 16.70 -33.79
C LYS A 168 -15.95 17.36 -33.20
N TYR A 169 -16.19 18.62 -33.51
CA TYR A 169 -17.36 19.36 -33.07
C TYR A 169 -18.60 18.94 -33.91
N GLU A 170 -19.57 18.28 -33.30
CA GLU A 170 -20.93 18.24 -33.80
C GLU A 170 -21.80 19.15 -32.94
N LYS A 171 -22.25 20.27 -33.52
CA LYS A 171 -23.13 21.29 -32.92
C LYS A 171 -24.57 20.77 -32.83
N LYS A 172 -24.81 19.72 -32.04
CA LYS A 172 -26.15 19.19 -31.77
C LYS A 172 -26.35 19.10 -30.27
N GLU A 173 -27.34 19.79 -29.72
CA GLU A 173 -27.72 19.67 -28.31
C GLU A 173 -28.11 18.23 -27.99
N ARG A 174 -27.17 17.44 -27.53
CA ARG A 174 -27.42 16.11 -27.02
C ARG A 174 -27.54 16.18 -25.50
N LYS A 175 -28.64 15.70 -24.93
CA LYS A 175 -28.81 15.59 -23.48
C LYS A 175 -27.88 14.53 -22.86
N PHE A 176 -27.27 13.69 -23.68
CA PHE A 176 -26.44 12.56 -23.31
C PHE A 176 -25.14 12.54 -24.10
N ALA A 177 -24.05 12.21 -23.45
CA ALA A 177 -22.75 12.02 -24.08
C ALA A 177 -22.14 10.68 -23.66
N PHE A 178 -21.59 9.95 -24.66
CA PHE A 178 -20.74 8.79 -24.42
C PHE A 178 -19.28 9.20 -24.62
N TRP A 179 -18.41 8.63 -23.83
CA TRP A 179 -16.99 8.88 -23.92
C TRP A 179 -16.18 7.63 -23.63
N SER A 180 -14.95 7.59 -24.11
CA SER A 180 -13.98 6.57 -23.77
C SER A 180 -12.60 7.20 -23.61
N GLU A 181 -11.80 6.62 -22.73
CA GLU A 181 -10.42 7.02 -22.48
C GLU A 181 -9.57 5.78 -22.24
N GLY A 182 -8.44 5.68 -22.95
CA GLY A 182 -7.42 4.66 -22.76
C GLY A 182 -6.11 5.29 -22.36
N ASN A 183 -5.27 4.55 -21.61
CA ASN A 183 -3.91 4.96 -21.29
C ASN A 183 -2.96 3.77 -21.33
N LEU A 184 -1.70 4.08 -21.65
CA LEU A 184 -0.55 3.20 -21.49
C LEU A 184 0.50 3.95 -20.66
N SER A 185 1.13 3.24 -19.74
CA SER A 185 2.16 3.79 -18.87
C SER A 185 3.28 2.77 -18.71
N PHE A 186 4.53 3.23 -18.81
CA PHE A 186 5.72 2.40 -18.64
C PHE A 186 6.63 3.07 -17.61
N GLY A 187 7.25 2.28 -16.77
CA GLY A 187 8.13 2.78 -15.74
C GLY A 187 9.19 1.78 -15.34
N ARG A 188 10.30 2.30 -14.87
CA ARG A 188 11.38 1.52 -14.26
C ARG A 188 11.75 2.14 -12.92
N ILE A 189 11.87 1.30 -11.90
CA ILE A 189 12.41 1.65 -10.60
C ILE A 189 13.73 0.90 -10.46
N ASN A 190 14.81 1.62 -10.23
CA ASN A 190 16.12 1.01 -10.02
C ASN A 190 16.25 0.43 -8.61
N ASN A 191 17.15 -0.54 -8.43
CA ASN A 191 17.50 -1.07 -7.12
C ASN A 191 17.88 0.07 -6.16
N LYS A 192 17.34 0.03 -4.93
CA LYS A 192 17.70 0.99 -3.88
C LYS A 192 17.83 0.27 -2.54
N GLY A 193 19.06 0.12 -2.06
CA GLY A 193 19.34 -0.63 -0.83
C GLY A 193 18.90 -2.11 -0.99
N LYS A 194 17.95 -2.54 -0.17
CA LYS A 194 17.35 -3.88 -0.20
C LYS A 194 16.10 -3.97 -1.09
N ASP A 195 15.58 -2.85 -1.62
CA ASP A 195 14.45 -2.87 -2.53
C ASP A 195 14.93 -3.26 -3.93
N LEU A 196 14.35 -4.32 -4.48
CA LEU A 196 14.66 -4.81 -5.82
C LEU A 196 14.14 -3.84 -6.89
N GLY A 197 14.87 -3.73 -7.99
CA GLY A 197 14.43 -2.98 -9.16
C GLY A 197 13.17 -3.57 -9.77
N GLN A 198 12.42 -2.74 -10.47
CA GLN A 198 11.12 -3.12 -11.03
C GLN A 198 10.94 -2.48 -12.40
N ASP A 199 10.43 -3.26 -13.33
CA ASP A 199 9.88 -2.78 -14.60
C ASP A 199 8.36 -2.87 -14.53
N LEU A 200 7.67 -1.75 -14.79
CA LEU A 200 6.22 -1.65 -14.71
C LEU A 200 5.63 -1.28 -16.05
N SER A 201 4.54 -1.93 -16.40
CA SER A 201 3.69 -1.59 -17.53
C SER A 201 2.24 -1.54 -17.06
N THR A 202 1.54 -0.46 -17.37
CA THR A 202 0.12 -0.34 -17.04
C THR A 202 -0.67 0.04 -18.28
N LYS A 203 -1.75 -0.68 -18.54
CA LYS A 203 -2.73 -0.37 -19.57
C LYS A 203 -4.11 -0.25 -18.94
N GLY A 204 -4.93 0.65 -19.45
CA GLY A 204 -6.26 0.83 -18.91
C GLY A 204 -7.21 1.46 -19.90
N PHE A 205 -8.49 1.14 -19.75
CA PHE A 205 -9.56 1.61 -20.57
C PHE A 205 -10.79 1.94 -19.73
N THR A 206 -11.42 3.06 -20.04
CA THR A 206 -12.66 3.52 -19.39
C THR A 206 -13.68 3.89 -20.44
N VAL A 207 -14.92 3.46 -20.25
CA VAL A 207 -16.08 3.94 -21.00
C VAL A 207 -17.01 4.62 -20.04
N GLY A 208 -17.59 5.71 -20.47
CA GLY A 208 -18.49 6.47 -19.63
C GLY A 208 -19.65 7.08 -20.40
N PHE A 209 -20.64 7.41 -19.63
CA PHE A 209 -21.87 8.04 -20.08
C PHE A 209 -22.23 9.15 -19.09
N ASP A 210 -22.47 10.34 -19.60
CA ASP A 210 -22.96 11.45 -18.78
C ASP A 210 -24.17 12.14 -19.37
N LYS A 211 -24.93 12.75 -18.46
CA LYS A 211 -26.14 13.48 -18.76
C LYS A 211 -26.08 14.87 -18.12
N LYS A 212 -26.33 15.87 -18.92
CA LYS A 212 -26.56 17.22 -18.45
C LYS A 212 -27.97 17.31 -17.87
N ILE A 213 -28.10 17.47 -16.57
CA ILE A 213 -29.39 17.56 -15.86
C ILE A 213 -29.94 18.98 -15.97
N THR A 214 -29.08 19.97 -15.77
CA THR A 214 -29.31 21.41 -16.00
C THR A 214 -28.09 21.99 -16.65
N ASP A 215 -28.12 23.28 -17.05
CA ASP A 215 -26.93 23.95 -17.56
C ASP A 215 -25.78 24.00 -16.53
N LEU A 216 -26.10 23.87 -15.25
CA LEU A 216 -25.16 23.95 -14.15
C LEU A 216 -24.77 22.58 -13.56
N LYS A 217 -25.45 21.48 -13.99
CA LYS A 217 -25.29 20.18 -13.33
C LYS A 217 -25.19 19.03 -14.33
N THR A 218 -24.13 18.26 -14.20
CA THR A 218 -23.89 17.03 -14.96
C THR A 218 -23.73 15.84 -14.00
N ILE A 219 -24.28 14.68 -14.38
CA ILE A 219 -24.09 13.41 -13.67
C ILE A 219 -23.68 12.36 -14.71
N GLY A 220 -22.80 11.44 -14.35
CA GLY A 220 -22.33 10.38 -15.20
C GLY A 220 -22.00 9.10 -14.47
N LEU A 221 -21.89 8.05 -15.28
CA LEU A 221 -21.42 6.72 -14.89
C LEU A 221 -20.21 6.35 -15.75
N ALA A 222 -19.25 5.63 -15.19
CA ALA A 222 -18.10 5.10 -15.93
C ALA A 222 -17.77 3.69 -15.48
N LEU A 223 -17.39 2.86 -16.45
CA LEU A 223 -16.81 1.53 -16.22
C LEU A 223 -15.34 1.59 -16.61
N ASN A 224 -14.51 1.10 -15.74
CA ASN A 224 -13.07 1.09 -15.92
C ASN A 224 -12.51 -0.32 -15.78
N GLN A 225 -11.53 -0.64 -16.63
CA GLN A 225 -10.63 -1.78 -16.48
C GLN A 225 -9.19 -1.30 -16.61
N SER A 226 -8.32 -1.81 -15.77
CA SER A 226 -6.87 -1.57 -15.82
C SER A 226 -6.11 -2.86 -15.52
N GLU A 227 -4.96 -3.00 -16.15
CA GLU A 227 -4.02 -4.10 -15.96
C GLU A 227 -2.64 -3.49 -15.71
N GLN A 228 -1.94 -4.01 -14.73
CA GLN A 228 -0.57 -3.63 -14.40
C GLN A 228 0.29 -4.87 -14.34
N GLU A 229 1.29 -4.91 -15.19
CA GLU A 229 2.34 -5.93 -15.20
C GLU A 229 3.56 -5.37 -14.45
N THR A 230 4.14 -6.15 -13.55
CA THR A 230 5.31 -5.75 -12.78
C THR A 230 6.32 -6.88 -12.75
N GLN A 231 7.49 -6.65 -13.34
CA GLN A 231 8.64 -7.54 -13.25
C GLN A 231 9.54 -7.07 -12.10
N ILE A 232 9.89 -7.96 -11.18
CA ILE A 232 10.68 -7.66 -9.98
C ILE A 232 12.05 -8.33 -10.10
N GLY A 233 13.11 -7.58 -9.79
CA GLY A 233 14.49 -8.05 -9.91
C GLY A 233 14.87 -8.44 -11.34
N SER A 234 15.87 -9.29 -11.47
CA SER A 234 16.31 -9.85 -12.76
C SER A 234 15.53 -11.12 -13.15
N ASN A 235 14.25 -11.21 -12.83
CA ASN A 235 13.35 -12.35 -12.98
C ASN A 235 13.09 -13.11 -11.67
N ASP A 236 13.10 -12.39 -10.53
CA ASP A 236 12.87 -13.01 -9.22
C ASP A 236 11.39 -13.18 -8.91
N ALA A 237 10.55 -12.28 -9.44
CA ALA A 237 9.10 -12.42 -9.41
C ALA A 237 8.42 -11.61 -10.51
N HIS A 238 7.22 -12.06 -10.88
CA HIS A 238 6.29 -11.39 -11.78
C HIS A 238 4.95 -11.24 -11.11
N MET A 239 4.31 -10.08 -11.30
CA MET A 239 3.01 -9.76 -10.73
C MET A 239 2.14 -9.09 -11.78
N ASP A 240 0.95 -9.65 -12.01
CA ASP A 240 -0.09 -9.09 -12.85
C ASP A 240 -1.29 -8.69 -12.00
N ALA A 241 -1.63 -7.41 -12.00
CA ALA A 241 -2.78 -6.89 -11.27
C ALA A 241 -3.84 -6.38 -12.24
N THR A 242 -5.01 -7.00 -12.23
CA THR A 242 -6.19 -6.57 -12.99
C THR A 242 -7.19 -5.92 -12.04
N ALA A 243 -7.68 -4.73 -12.39
CA ALA A 243 -8.72 -4.06 -11.62
C ALA A 243 -9.89 -3.64 -12.53
N LYS A 244 -11.11 -3.85 -12.03
CA LYS A 244 -12.36 -3.43 -12.67
C LYS A 244 -13.14 -2.56 -11.69
N SER A 245 -13.71 -1.45 -12.17
CA SER A 245 -14.46 -0.55 -11.31
C SER A 245 -15.62 0.13 -12.03
N LEU A 246 -16.67 0.41 -11.24
CA LEU A 246 -17.81 1.24 -11.60
C LEU A 246 -17.70 2.56 -10.83
N LEU A 247 -17.83 3.68 -11.51
CA LEU A 247 -17.81 5.01 -10.93
C LEU A 247 -19.09 5.77 -11.23
N ILE A 248 -19.57 6.49 -10.22
CA ILE A 248 -20.61 7.51 -10.33
C ILE A 248 -19.92 8.84 -10.12
N TYR A 249 -20.16 9.81 -10.99
CA TYR A 249 -19.53 11.11 -10.90
C TYR A 249 -20.46 12.25 -11.27
N GLY A 250 -20.10 13.45 -10.88
CA GLY A 250 -20.85 14.64 -11.24
C GLY A 250 -20.10 15.93 -11.00
N SER A 251 -20.60 16.96 -11.66
CA SER A 251 -20.18 18.35 -11.50
C SER A 251 -21.39 19.22 -11.28
N ASN A 252 -21.27 20.19 -10.39
CA ASN A 252 -22.29 21.17 -10.12
C ASN A 252 -21.66 22.56 -9.97
N GLN A 253 -22.15 23.51 -10.73
CA GLN A 253 -21.78 24.92 -10.61
C GLN A 253 -22.67 25.58 -9.57
N PHE A 254 -22.09 26.06 -8.48
CA PHE A 254 -22.83 26.72 -7.39
C PHE A 254 -22.87 28.24 -7.54
N PHE A 255 -21.81 28.82 -8.09
CA PHE A 255 -21.69 30.25 -8.40
C PHE A 255 -21.13 30.38 -9.82
N GLU A 256 -21.21 31.58 -10.38
CA GLU A 256 -20.87 31.85 -11.78
C GLU A 256 -19.49 31.31 -12.21
N ASN A 257 -18.56 31.15 -11.27
CA ASN A 257 -17.18 30.74 -11.55
C ASN A 257 -16.64 29.67 -10.57
N ARG A 258 -17.52 28.94 -9.87
CA ARG A 258 -17.14 27.93 -8.87
C ARG A 258 -17.88 26.63 -9.07
N TYR A 259 -17.13 25.53 -9.09
CA TYR A 259 -17.66 24.19 -9.29
C TYR A 259 -17.28 23.29 -8.14
N PHE A 260 -18.21 22.40 -7.80
CA PHE A 260 -17.96 21.23 -6.98
C PHE A 260 -18.12 19.99 -7.84
N GLU A 261 -17.09 19.13 -7.82
CA GLU A 261 -17.06 17.88 -8.55
C GLU A 261 -16.83 16.76 -7.58
N ALA A 262 -17.48 15.63 -7.80
CA ALA A 262 -17.33 14.44 -6.99
C ALA A 262 -17.37 13.20 -7.85
N ALA A 263 -16.64 12.18 -7.44
CA ALA A 263 -16.70 10.83 -7.97
C ALA A 263 -16.64 9.82 -6.84
N ILE A 264 -17.42 8.74 -6.95
CA ILE A 264 -17.35 7.59 -6.06
C ILE A 264 -17.22 6.35 -6.93
N GLY A 265 -16.29 5.47 -6.61
CA GLY A 265 -16.01 4.25 -7.33
C GLY A 265 -16.02 3.03 -6.42
N PHE A 266 -16.53 1.92 -6.95
CA PHE A 266 -16.49 0.59 -6.38
C PHE A 266 -15.73 -0.31 -7.35
N GLY A 267 -14.82 -1.12 -6.87
CA GLY A 267 -13.99 -1.97 -7.72
C GLY A 267 -13.61 -3.28 -7.08
N GLU A 268 -13.15 -4.16 -7.94
CA GLU A 268 -12.51 -5.42 -7.60
C GLU A 268 -11.12 -5.44 -8.23
N THR A 269 -10.19 -6.07 -7.56
CA THR A 269 -8.83 -6.30 -8.08
C THR A 269 -8.46 -7.76 -7.89
N GLU A 270 -7.77 -8.30 -8.89
CA GLU A 270 -7.20 -9.65 -8.89
C GLU A 270 -5.71 -9.50 -9.16
N ILE A 271 -4.89 -10.15 -8.36
CA ILE A 271 -3.44 -10.06 -8.43
C ILE A 271 -2.87 -11.46 -8.58
N ASP A 272 -2.35 -11.76 -9.77
CA ASP A 272 -1.61 -12.97 -10.09
C ASP A 272 -0.13 -12.76 -9.75
N ILE A 273 0.45 -13.72 -9.03
CA ILE A 273 1.83 -13.65 -8.56
C ILE A 273 2.56 -14.93 -8.97
N ASN A 274 3.75 -14.75 -9.52
CA ASN A 274 4.68 -15.83 -9.82
C ASN A 274 6.04 -15.47 -9.22
N ARG A 275 6.46 -16.21 -8.19
CA ARG A 275 7.72 -15.97 -7.48
C ARG A 275 8.68 -17.13 -7.71
N LYS A 276 9.91 -16.82 -8.13
CA LYS A 276 10.98 -17.80 -8.30
C LYS A 276 11.48 -18.29 -6.95
N VAL A 277 11.62 -19.59 -6.81
CA VAL A 277 12.14 -20.27 -5.62
C VAL A 277 13.20 -21.29 -6.02
N SER A 278 13.91 -21.85 -5.04
CA SER A 278 14.85 -22.95 -5.30
C SER A 278 14.08 -24.17 -5.81
N GLY A 279 14.37 -24.56 -7.05
CA GLY A 279 13.74 -25.72 -7.68
C GLY A 279 12.57 -25.43 -8.63
N GLY A 280 12.08 -24.19 -8.70
CA GLY A 280 10.96 -23.85 -9.58
C GLY A 280 10.29 -22.51 -9.27
N ASN A 281 8.98 -22.48 -9.31
CA ASN A 281 8.19 -21.26 -9.08
C ASN A 281 7.00 -21.54 -8.14
N ASN A 282 6.72 -20.59 -7.27
CA ASN A 282 5.48 -20.53 -6.51
C ASN A 282 4.53 -19.52 -7.14
N LYS A 283 3.26 -19.86 -7.18
CA LYS A 283 2.18 -19.04 -7.72
C LYS A 283 1.15 -18.72 -6.66
N GLY A 284 0.58 -17.54 -6.74
CA GLY A 284 -0.51 -17.10 -5.87
C GLY A 284 -1.50 -16.24 -6.63
N LEU A 285 -2.77 -16.31 -6.23
CA LEU A 285 -3.84 -15.48 -6.71
C LEU A 285 -4.45 -14.76 -5.51
N ARG A 286 -4.53 -13.44 -5.58
CA ARG A 286 -5.05 -12.60 -4.49
C ARG A 286 -6.17 -11.71 -4.99
N ASP A 287 -7.34 -11.85 -4.40
CA ASP A 287 -8.49 -11.00 -4.67
C ASP A 287 -8.54 -9.80 -3.75
N GLY A 288 -9.24 -8.75 -4.19
CA GLY A 288 -9.48 -7.58 -3.37
C GLY A 288 -10.68 -6.77 -3.80
N LYS A 289 -11.21 -5.98 -2.86
CA LYS A 289 -12.34 -5.08 -3.07
C LYS A 289 -11.93 -3.65 -2.76
N GLN A 290 -12.44 -2.72 -3.56
CA GLN A 290 -12.06 -1.32 -3.50
C GLN A 290 -13.28 -0.42 -3.36
N LEU A 291 -13.17 0.59 -2.49
CA LEU A 291 -14.08 1.72 -2.39
C LEU A 291 -13.23 3.00 -2.41
N PHE A 292 -13.54 3.91 -3.31
CA PHE A 292 -12.74 5.13 -3.45
C PHE A 292 -13.58 6.30 -3.93
N GLY A 293 -13.07 7.52 -3.74
CA GLY A 293 -13.76 8.71 -4.18
C GLY A 293 -12.84 9.91 -4.28
N SER A 294 -13.32 10.89 -5.01
CA SER A 294 -12.67 12.18 -5.22
C SER A 294 -13.68 13.31 -5.00
N PHE A 295 -13.21 14.38 -4.37
CA PHE A 295 -13.96 15.61 -4.23
C PHE A 295 -13.06 16.77 -4.66
N THR A 296 -13.53 17.57 -5.63
CA THR A 296 -12.78 18.70 -6.18
C THR A 296 -13.60 20.00 -6.03
N TYR A 297 -12.99 20.99 -5.42
CA TYR A 297 -13.43 22.38 -5.53
C TYR A 297 -12.61 23.07 -6.60
N LEU A 298 -13.30 23.74 -7.51
CA LEU A 298 -12.66 24.41 -8.64
C LEU A 298 -13.15 25.84 -8.79
N TYR A 299 -12.22 26.74 -9.10
CA TYR A 299 -12.44 28.14 -9.32
C TYR A 299 -11.94 28.55 -10.71
N GLU A 300 -12.80 29.19 -11.51
CA GLU A 300 -12.49 29.78 -12.82
C GLU A 300 -12.51 31.31 -12.70
N PRO A 301 -11.39 32.02 -12.97
CA PRO A 301 -11.39 33.47 -12.99
C PRO A 301 -12.39 34.04 -14.01
N LEU A 302 -13.07 35.12 -13.65
CA LEU A 302 -14.12 35.74 -14.51
C LEU A 302 -13.57 36.38 -15.80
N GLU A 303 -12.32 36.83 -15.81
CA GLU A 303 -11.66 37.44 -16.97
C GLU A 303 -10.96 36.42 -17.84
N GLN A 304 -11.69 35.53 -18.47
CA GLN A 304 -11.13 34.62 -19.45
C GLN A 304 -11.26 35.20 -20.87
N LYS A 305 -10.15 35.16 -21.63
CA LYS A 305 -10.17 35.53 -23.04
C LYS A 305 -10.88 34.43 -23.86
N GLU A 306 -11.58 34.81 -24.94
CA GLU A 306 -12.11 33.85 -25.89
C GLU A 306 -11.06 32.79 -26.22
N ASN A 307 -11.46 31.52 -26.21
CA ASN A 307 -10.62 30.34 -26.47
C ASN A 307 -9.55 29.96 -25.43
N LYS A 308 -9.39 30.72 -24.32
CA LYS A 308 -8.47 30.40 -23.24
C LYS A 308 -9.22 30.08 -21.98
N ASN A 309 -8.91 28.96 -21.36
CA ASN A 309 -9.50 28.55 -20.10
C ASN A 309 -8.41 28.32 -19.06
N LEU A 310 -8.51 29.01 -17.93
CA LEU A 310 -7.66 28.83 -16.76
C LEU A 310 -8.54 28.51 -15.58
N ASN A 311 -8.23 27.43 -14.85
CA ASN A 311 -8.90 27.14 -13.59
C ASN A 311 -7.91 26.67 -12.55
N TYR A 312 -8.23 26.95 -11.30
CA TYR A 312 -7.51 26.50 -10.12
C TYR A 312 -8.39 25.51 -9.35
N TYR A 313 -7.77 24.48 -8.79
CA TYR A 313 -8.52 23.50 -8.03
C TYR A 313 -7.80 23.02 -6.76
N SER A 314 -8.61 22.54 -5.83
CA SER A 314 -8.17 21.72 -4.71
C SER A 314 -8.94 20.41 -4.75
N ARG A 315 -8.26 19.29 -4.56
CA ARG A 315 -8.83 17.95 -4.66
C ARG A 315 -8.43 17.09 -3.47
N ILE A 316 -9.40 16.34 -2.97
CA ILE A 316 -9.19 15.30 -1.96
C ILE A 316 -9.59 13.98 -2.60
N ASP A 317 -8.68 13.02 -2.63
CA ASP A 317 -8.95 11.65 -3.03
C ASP A 317 -8.83 10.74 -1.81
N LEU A 318 -9.78 9.82 -1.66
CA LEU A 318 -9.82 8.83 -0.59
C LEU A 318 -9.96 7.45 -1.21
N GLY A 319 -9.27 6.47 -0.64
CA GLY A 319 -9.33 5.09 -1.09
C GLY A 319 -9.27 4.11 0.07
N TYR A 320 -10.01 3.04 -0.06
CA TYR A 320 -9.98 1.87 0.80
C TYR A 320 -9.93 0.62 -0.08
N THR A 321 -8.96 -0.24 0.16
CA THR A 321 -8.86 -1.56 -0.45
C THR A 321 -8.74 -2.61 0.64
N LYS A 322 -9.53 -3.66 0.55
CA LYS A 322 -9.34 -4.90 1.30
C LYS A 322 -8.81 -5.93 0.32
N LEU A 323 -7.57 -6.41 0.53
CA LEU A 323 -7.02 -7.56 -0.14
C LEU A 323 -7.24 -8.79 0.74
N ASP A 324 -7.74 -9.86 0.17
CA ASP A 324 -7.99 -11.11 0.89
C ASP A 324 -6.67 -11.84 1.16
N ASP A 325 -6.67 -12.79 2.08
CA ASP A 325 -5.55 -13.71 2.31
C ASP A 325 -5.36 -14.65 1.12
N TYR A 326 -4.15 -15.17 0.95
CA TYR A 326 -3.87 -16.23 -0.02
C TYR A 326 -2.63 -17.02 0.37
N ILE A 327 -2.53 -18.23 -0.15
CA ILE A 327 -1.39 -19.14 0.04
C ILE A 327 -0.76 -19.41 -1.32
N GLU A 328 0.55 -19.24 -1.42
CA GLU A 328 1.31 -19.69 -2.59
C GLU A 328 1.26 -21.22 -2.73
N SER A 329 1.29 -21.68 -3.96
CA SER A 329 1.43 -23.09 -4.31
C SER A 329 2.52 -23.29 -5.35
N GLY A 330 3.32 -24.37 -5.26
CA GLY A 330 4.40 -24.65 -6.21
C GLY A 330 5.51 -25.52 -5.64
N ASP A 331 6.73 -25.27 -6.11
CA ASP A 331 7.85 -26.20 -5.98
C ASP A 331 8.78 -25.94 -4.78
N GLY A 332 8.55 -24.88 -4.01
CA GLY A 332 9.44 -24.48 -2.90
C GLY A 332 8.68 -23.99 -1.67
N ASP A 333 9.40 -23.29 -0.81
CA ASP A 333 8.82 -22.72 0.40
C ASP A 333 7.68 -21.76 0.07
N SER A 334 6.47 -22.25 0.26
CA SER A 334 5.24 -21.51 0.05
C SER A 334 5.02 -20.51 1.19
N ILE A 335 4.50 -19.36 0.84
CA ILE A 335 4.19 -18.29 1.79
C ILE A 335 2.68 -18.12 1.90
N ASN A 336 2.19 -18.00 3.11
CA ASN A 336 0.85 -17.53 3.41
C ASN A 336 0.89 -16.02 3.64
N TYR A 337 0.03 -15.30 2.95
CA TYR A 337 -0.16 -13.85 3.08
C TYR A 337 -1.52 -13.58 3.70
N ASN A 338 -1.53 -12.93 4.85
CA ASN A 338 -2.77 -12.55 5.53
C ASN A 338 -3.53 -11.46 4.76
N ASP A 339 -4.81 -11.30 5.08
CA ASP A 339 -5.61 -10.21 4.57
C ASP A 339 -4.98 -8.84 4.90
N GLN A 340 -5.24 -7.85 4.05
CA GLN A 340 -4.66 -6.52 4.19
C GLN A 340 -5.69 -5.44 3.93
N ASN A 341 -5.77 -4.47 4.84
CA ASN A 341 -6.59 -3.29 4.69
C ASN A 341 -5.72 -2.07 4.38
N ILE A 342 -5.91 -1.49 3.19
CA ILE A 342 -5.15 -0.35 2.68
C ILE A 342 -6.06 0.87 2.66
N LYS A 343 -5.71 1.91 3.40
CA LYS A 343 -6.36 3.21 3.38
C LYS A 343 -5.42 4.24 2.77
N SER A 344 -5.87 4.92 1.73
CA SER A 344 -5.12 5.98 1.07
C SER A 344 -5.87 7.29 1.11
N SER A 345 -5.14 8.38 1.22
CA SER A 345 -5.68 9.73 1.09
C SER A 345 -4.67 10.61 0.34
N SER A 346 -5.18 11.49 -0.51
CA SER A 346 -4.41 12.49 -1.23
C SER A 346 -5.06 13.86 -1.07
N LEU A 347 -4.26 14.88 -0.90
CA LEU A 347 -4.67 16.28 -0.97
C LEU A 347 -3.82 16.96 -2.03
N SER A 348 -4.47 17.51 -3.04
CA SER A 348 -3.81 18.14 -4.20
C SER A 348 -4.33 19.55 -4.42
N PHE A 349 -3.44 20.40 -4.91
CA PHE A 349 -3.74 21.74 -5.40
C PHE A 349 -3.13 21.91 -6.78
N GLY A 350 -3.86 22.50 -7.68
CA GLY A 350 -3.35 22.66 -9.05
C GLY A 350 -4.07 23.70 -9.87
N PHE A 351 -3.60 23.84 -11.08
CA PHE A 351 -4.28 24.62 -12.11
C PHE A 351 -4.26 23.88 -13.44
N ASN A 352 -5.29 24.12 -14.25
CA ASN A 352 -5.37 23.69 -15.62
C ASN A 352 -5.43 24.94 -16.51
N PHE A 353 -4.60 24.96 -17.54
CA PHE A 353 -4.66 25.95 -18.60
C PHE A 353 -4.89 25.24 -19.92
N SER A 354 -5.92 25.65 -20.66
CA SER A 354 -6.18 25.16 -22.01
C SER A 354 -6.45 26.30 -22.97
N ASN A 355 -6.13 26.09 -24.23
CA ASN A 355 -6.39 27.03 -25.31
C ASN A 355 -7.02 26.29 -26.49
N ILE A 356 -8.14 26.78 -27.02
CA ILE A 356 -8.80 26.20 -28.16
C ILE A 356 -8.22 26.89 -29.41
N LEU A 357 -7.53 26.11 -30.23
CA LEU A 357 -6.96 26.58 -31.52
C LEU A 357 -7.81 26.01 -32.64
N GLU A 358 -8.40 26.87 -33.41
CA GLU A 358 -9.15 26.51 -34.64
C GLU A 358 -8.16 26.21 -35.78
N ILE A 359 -8.38 25.10 -36.47
CA ILE A 359 -7.65 24.69 -37.67
C ILE A 359 -8.66 24.34 -38.77
N ASP A 360 -8.25 24.32 -40.04
CA ASP A 360 -9.13 24.11 -41.21
C ASP A 360 -10.03 22.86 -41.12
N GLN A 361 -9.65 21.85 -40.37
CA GLN A 361 -10.37 20.58 -40.24
C GLN A 361 -10.85 20.25 -38.81
N GLY A 362 -10.84 21.21 -37.86
CA GLY A 362 -11.27 20.98 -36.50
C GLY A 362 -10.63 21.91 -35.48
N PHE A 363 -10.41 21.38 -34.26
CA PHE A 363 -9.84 22.15 -33.15
C PHE A 363 -8.72 21.37 -32.51
N ILE A 364 -7.69 22.06 -32.05
CA ILE A 364 -6.64 21.55 -31.20
C ILE A 364 -6.79 22.26 -29.86
N THR A 365 -6.88 21.48 -28.77
CA THR A 365 -6.95 22.05 -27.42
C THR A 365 -5.75 21.56 -26.60
N PRO A 366 -4.59 22.26 -26.68
CA PRO A 366 -3.49 21.98 -25.77
C PRO A 366 -3.94 22.23 -24.31
N LEU A 367 -3.61 21.31 -23.43
CA LEU A 367 -3.89 21.38 -22.01
C LEU A 367 -2.56 21.30 -21.25
N ILE A 368 -2.32 22.29 -20.39
CA ILE A 368 -1.23 22.29 -19.41
C ILE A 368 -1.87 22.11 -18.03
N GLN A 369 -1.47 21.08 -17.33
CA GLN A 369 -1.89 20.82 -15.96
C GLN A 369 -0.67 20.85 -15.05
N PHE A 370 -0.77 21.61 -13.97
CA PHE A 370 0.19 21.56 -12.87
C PHE A 370 -0.54 21.17 -11.61
N GLU A 371 0.00 20.19 -10.89
CA GLU A 371 -0.56 19.72 -9.62
C GLU A 371 0.57 19.46 -8.64
N ILE A 372 0.38 19.92 -7.41
CA ILE A 372 1.21 19.57 -6.26
C ILE A 372 0.31 18.95 -5.21
N GLY A 373 0.73 17.84 -4.64
CA GLY A 373 -0.08 17.12 -3.68
C GLY A 373 0.74 16.35 -2.66
N LYS A 374 0.05 15.93 -1.60
CA LYS A 374 0.61 15.05 -0.57
C LYS A 374 -0.28 13.82 -0.45
N ASN A 375 0.35 12.67 -0.61
CA ASN A 375 -0.30 11.38 -0.45
C ASN A 375 0.05 10.80 0.93
N LYS A 376 -0.91 10.11 1.53
CA LYS A 376 -0.72 9.37 2.77
C LYS A 376 -1.41 8.02 2.66
N THR A 377 -0.66 6.97 2.94
CA THR A 377 -1.19 5.62 3.13
C THR A 377 -1.22 5.33 4.63
N ILE A 378 -2.35 4.83 5.12
CA ILE A 378 -2.60 4.54 6.53
C ILE A 378 -3.02 3.08 6.65
N ASN A 379 -2.49 2.38 7.66
CA ASN A 379 -2.84 0.99 7.97
C ASN A 379 -2.60 0.01 6.81
N SER A 380 -1.41 0.07 6.23
CA SER A 380 -0.96 -0.89 5.21
C SER A 380 -0.12 -2.01 5.82
N LEU A 381 -0.45 -2.45 7.05
CA LEU A 381 0.17 -3.63 7.64
C LEU A 381 -0.17 -4.84 6.77
N SER A 382 0.82 -5.58 6.37
CA SER A 382 0.69 -6.89 5.73
C SER A 382 1.61 -7.87 6.42
N GLU A 383 1.07 -9.03 6.73
CA GLU A 383 1.80 -10.12 7.37
C GLU A 383 1.94 -11.27 6.38
N ALA A 384 3.10 -11.89 6.37
CA ALA A 384 3.37 -13.08 5.57
C ALA A 384 4.27 -14.03 6.37
N TYR A 385 4.05 -15.33 6.24
CA TYR A 385 4.84 -16.36 6.91
C TYR A 385 4.96 -17.60 6.05
N TYR A 386 6.02 -18.39 6.26
CA TYR A 386 6.16 -19.66 5.58
C TYR A 386 5.11 -20.66 6.03
N VAL A 387 4.49 -21.37 5.09
CA VAL A 387 3.45 -22.37 5.38
C VAL A 387 3.99 -23.49 6.30
N ASN A 388 5.23 -23.90 6.09
CA ASN A 388 5.89 -24.96 6.87
C ASN A 388 6.56 -24.45 8.15
N ASP A 389 6.67 -23.13 8.33
CA ASP A 389 7.24 -22.49 9.51
C ASP A 389 6.51 -21.19 9.83
N SER A 390 5.40 -21.31 10.55
CA SER A 390 4.59 -20.16 10.97
C SER A 390 5.28 -19.31 12.06
N SER A 391 6.40 -19.81 12.63
CA SER A 391 7.22 -19.05 13.58
C SER A 391 7.96 -17.88 12.92
N THR A 392 8.14 -17.93 11.59
CA THR A 392 8.79 -16.87 10.79
C THR A 392 7.74 -15.98 10.14
N CYS A 393 7.78 -14.69 10.39
CA CYS A 393 6.81 -13.72 9.89
C CYS A 393 7.51 -12.50 9.29
N LEU A 394 6.99 -12.01 8.16
CA LEU A 394 7.30 -10.69 7.63
C LEU A 394 6.17 -9.73 7.98
N LEU A 395 6.48 -8.68 8.73
CA LEU A 395 5.60 -7.56 8.94
C LEU A 395 6.00 -6.45 7.97
N TYR A 396 5.14 -6.15 6.99
CA TYR A 396 5.32 -5.04 6.08
C TYR A 396 4.36 -3.91 6.44
N THR A 397 4.92 -2.75 6.77
CA THR A 397 4.18 -1.50 6.87
C THR A 397 4.53 -0.65 5.65
N SER A 398 3.57 0.04 5.07
CA SER A 398 3.84 1.05 4.04
C SER A 398 4.91 2.01 4.53
N PRO A 399 5.79 2.51 3.64
CA PRO A 399 6.86 3.41 4.04
C PRO A 399 6.30 4.53 4.90
N SER A 400 6.92 4.74 6.06
CA SER A 400 6.63 5.85 6.94
C SER A 400 6.77 7.16 6.16
N PRO A 401 5.99 8.21 6.47
CA PRO A 401 6.21 9.55 5.91
C PRO A 401 7.62 10.12 6.14
N ARG A 402 8.45 9.43 6.93
CA ARG A 402 9.86 9.78 7.19
C ARG A 402 10.85 9.13 6.23
N ASP A 403 10.42 8.12 5.44
CA ASP A 403 11.28 7.59 4.41
C ASP A 403 11.31 8.61 3.28
N PRO A 404 12.48 9.23 2.98
CA PRO A 404 12.55 10.25 1.96
C PRO A 404 12.17 9.62 0.62
N VAL A 405 11.05 10.08 0.07
CA VAL A 405 10.71 9.85 -1.32
C VAL A 405 11.71 10.66 -2.13
N SER A 406 12.72 9.99 -2.62
CA SER A 406 13.72 10.60 -3.50
C SER A 406 13.27 10.54 -4.93
#